data_9566524ab9dbdb8c8db2fcfe95c6ba88
#
_entry.id   9566524ab9dbdb8c8db2fcfe95c6ba88
#
_cell.length_a   1.000
_cell.length_b   1.000
_cell.length_c   1.000
_cell.angle_alpha   90.00
_cell.angle_beta   90.00
_cell.angle_gamma   90.00
#
_symmetry.space_group_name_H-M   'P 1'
#
loop_
_entity.id
_entity.type
_entity.pdbx_description
1 polymer ?
#
loop_
_entity_poly.entity_id
_entity_poly.type
_entity_poly.pdbx_seq_one_letter_code
_entity_poly.pdbx_strand_id
1 'polypeptide(L)'
;MSGNSRFIVSAQEGPHRDLEALVRRHLAHPFRKPILDYNRAACAAALAVRDAWRPDAPLILDAGCGVGWSTRCIAEACPESFVLGVDQSADRLGRGKPLPMPGNALLIRADLVDFWRLLAENGVRLVRHYILYPNPWPKIGHLARRWHGHAVFPVWRELGGELECRGNWRIYIEEMARALTLLAGQPVIAEPYTTE
;
A
#
# COMPACT_ATOMS: atom_id res chain seq x y z
N MET A 1 11.91 2.63 -21.67
CA MET A 1 12.83 1.77 -20.86
C MET A 1 12.07 0.51 -20.46
N SER A 2 12.47 -0.67 -20.98
CA SER A 2 11.81 -1.93 -20.56
C SER A 2 12.14 -2.18 -19.10
N GLY A 3 11.11 -2.19 -18.26
CA GLY A 3 11.26 -2.46 -16.84
C GLY A 3 11.88 -3.84 -16.61
N ASN A 4 12.93 -3.90 -15.80
CA ASN A 4 13.69 -5.11 -15.45
C ASN A 4 12.89 -6.03 -14.47
N SER A 5 11.57 -6.12 -14.65
CA SER A 5 10.69 -6.95 -13.85
C SER A 5 10.80 -8.40 -14.29
N ARG A 6 11.15 -9.30 -13.37
CA ARG A 6 11.16 -10.74 -13.65
C ARG A 6 9.77 -11.20 -14.10
N PHE A 7 9.74 -12.05 -15.13
CA PHE A 7 8.50 -12.68 -15.55
C PHE A 7 7.92 -13.53 -14.43
N ILE A 8 6.64 -13.34 -14.13
CA ILE A 8 5.97 -14.06 -13.03
C ILE A 8 5.44 -15.39 -13.56
N VAL A 9 5.94 -16.49 -13.03
CA VAL A 9 5.48 -17.84 -13.35
C VAL A 9 4.47 -18.27 -12.28
N SER A 10 3.28 -18.69 -12.73
CA SER A 10 2.21 -19.17 -11.88
C SER A 10 1.43 -20.28 -12.58
N ALA A 11 0.94 -21.24 -11.82
CA ALA A 11 -0.06 -22.22 -12.28
C ALA A 11 -1.49 -21.65 -12.20
N GLN A 12 -1.68 -20.42 -11.74
CA GLN A 12 -2.97 -19.76 -11.66
C GLN A 12 -3.28 -19.08 -13.01
N GLU A 13 -4.41 -19.41 -13.60
CA GLU A 13 -4.83 -18.93 -14.93
C GLU A 13 -5.79 -17.73 -14.86
N GLY A 14 -6.38 -17.47 -13.70
CA GLY A 14 -7.32 -16.37 -13.46
C GLY A 14 -7.43 -16.05 -11.97
N PRO A 15 -8.31 -15.14 -11.58
CA PRO A 15 -8.55 -14.81 -10.17
C PRO A 15 -8.86 -16.02 -9.32
N HIS A 16 -8.34 -16.04 -8.09
CA HIS A 16 -8.47 -17.17 -7.19
C HIS A 16 -9.94 -17.44 -6.84
N ARG A 17 -10.36 -18.71 -6.96
CA ARG A 17 -11.76 -19.11 -6.72
C ARG A 17 -12.30 -18.73 -5.33
N ASP A 18 -11.44 -18.76 -4.31
CA ASP A 18 -11.82 -18.50 -2.92
C ASP A 18 -11.66 -17.01 -2.53
N LEU A 19 -11.29 -16.12 -3.47
CA LEU A 19 -11.02 -14.72 -3.19
C LEU A 19 -12.20 -14.03 -2.50
N GLU A 20 -13.39 -14.13 -3.09
CA GLU A 20 -14.57 -13.43 -2.56
C GLU A 20 -14.97 -13.94 -1.18
N ALA A 21 -14.96 -15.25 -0.98
CA ALA A 21 -15.27 -15.85 0.32
C ALA A 21 -14.28 -15.39 1.39
N LEU A 22 -12.99 -15.33 1.04
CA LEU A 22 -11.93 -14.85 1.94
C LEU A 22 -12.13 -13.38 2.29
N VAL A 23 -12.36 -12.50 1.31
CA VAL A 23 -12.57 -11.07 1.53
C VAL A 23 -13.81 -10.83 2.38
N ARG A 24 -14.96 -11.48 2.08
CA ARG A 24 -16.19 -11.37 2.88
C ARG A 24 -15.97 -11.81 4.32
N ARG A 25 -15.21 -12.88 4.54
CA ARG A 25 -14.84 -13.31 5.90
C ARG A 25 -14.04 -12.24 6.63
N HIS A 26 -13.08 -11.59 5.98
CA HIS A 26 -12.30 -10.52 6.60
C HIS A 26 -13.12 -9.25 6.86
N LEU A 27 -14.08 -8.93 5.99
CA LEU A 27 -15.03 -7.83 6.22
C LEU A 27 -15.94 -8.08 7.45
N ALA A 28 -16.29 -9.35 7.71
CA ALA A 28 -17.12 -9.72 8.85
C ALA A 28 -16.36 -9.87 10.17
N HIS A 29 -15.04 -10.04 10.12
CA HIS A 29 -14.23 -10.33 11.31
C HIS A 29 -13.03 -9.40 11.40
N PRO A 30 -13.01 -8.45 12.35
CA PRO A 30 -11.89 -7.52 12.53
C PRO A 30 -10.57 -8.23 12.79
N PHE A 31 -9.52 -7.75 12.15
CA PHE A 31 -8.16 -8.24 12.36
C PHE A 31 -7.60 -7.71 13.69
N ARG A 32 -7.26 -8.62 14.64
CA ARG A 32 -6.95 -8.28 16.04
C ARG A 32 -5.53 -8.64 16.47
N LYS A 33 -4.61 -8.90 15.54
CA LYS A 33 -3.21 -9.15 15.92
C LYS A 33 -2.67 -7.95 16.73
N PRO A 34 -1.95 -8.17 17.84
CA PRO A 34 -1.30 -7.08 18.59
C PRO A 34 -0.39 -6.25 17.68
N ILE A 35 -0.43 -4.94 17.82
CA ILE A 35 0.45 -4.01 17.13
C ILE A 35 1.77 -3.91 17.91
N LEU A 36 2.87 -3.98 17.18
CA LEU A 36 4.21 -3.91 17.79
C LEU A 36 4.58 -2.46 18.15
N ASP A 37 5.20 -2.26 19.31
CA ASP A 37 5.51 -0.94 19.85
C ASP A 37 6.41 -0.10 18.93
N TYR A 38 7.35 -0.71 18.23
CA TYR A 38 8.19 0.02 17.27
C TYR A 38 7.37 0.59 16.09
N ASN A 39 6.28 -0.08 15.66
CA ASN A 39 5.39 0.43 14.63
C ASN A 39 4.54 1.60 15.18
N ARG A 40 4.11 1.55 16.46
CA ARG A 40 3.43 2.67 17.12
C ARG A 40 4.33 3.89 17.17
N ALA A 41 5.57 3.72 17.62
CA ALA A 41 6.54 4.80 17.68
C ALA A 41 6.83 5.38 16.28
N ALA A 42 6.99 4.53 15.27
CA ALA A 42 7.24 4.95 13.90
C ALA A 42 6.05 5.76 13.31
N CYS A 43 4.81 5.31 13.56
CA CYS A 43 3.62 6.01 13.11
C CYS A 43 3.47 7.37 13.80
N ALA A 44 3.64 7.42 15.12
CA ALA A 44 3.57 8.67 15.87
C ALA A 44 4.64 9.69 15.40
N ALA A 45 5.87 9.23 15.18
CA ALA A 45 6.94 10.08 14.65
C ALA A 45 6.62 10.58 13.23
N ALA A 46 6.05 9.74 12.36
CA ALA A 46 5.67 10.12 11.01
C ALA A 46 4.58 11.21 10.99
N LEU A 47 3.57 11.06 11.83
CA LEU A 47 2.49 12.05 11.95
C LEU A 47 2.99 13.38 12.54
N ALA A 48 3.88 13.32 13.52
CA ALA A 48 4.51 14.51 14.08
C ALA A 48 5.35 15.29 13.05
N VAL A 49 6.08 14.59 12.18
CA VAL A 49 6.86 15.24 11.10
C VAL A 49 5.92 15.88 10.07
N ARG A 50 4.82 15.19 9.68
CA ARG A 50 3.80 15.79 8.80
C ARG A 50 3.24 17.07 9.40
N ASP A 51 2.85 17.04 10.68
CA ASP A 51 2.21 18.17 11.35
C ASP A 51 3.19 19.34 11.57
N ALA A 52 4.48 19.03 11.77
CA ALA A 52 5.53 20.05 11.83
C ALA A 52 5.80 20.70 10.45
N TRP A 53 5.63 19.95 9.36
CA TRP A 53 5.73 20.50 8.01
C TRP A 53 4.52 21.41 7.69
N ARG A 54 3.32 20.90 7.89
CA ARG A 54 2.05 21.65 7.80
C ARG A 54 0.96 20.90 8.57
N PRO A 55 0.36 21.50 9.61
CA PRO A 55 -0.77 20.91 10.31
C PRO A 55 -1.89 20.53 9.33
N ASP A 56 -2.48 19.36 9.53
CA ASP A 56 -3.58 18.83 8.71
C ASP A 56 -3.28 18.71 7.20
N ALA A 57 -2.00 18.64 6.83
CA ALA A 57 -1.63 18.45 5.43
C ALA A 57 -2.29 17.20 4.84
N PRO A 58 -2.82 17.27 3.61
CA PRO A 58 -3.30 16.08 2.91
C PRO A 58 -2.22 15.01 2.87
N LEU A 59 -2.57 13.77 3.25
CA LEU A 59 -1.61 12.69 3.39
C LEU A 59 -1.72 11.71 2.24
N ILE A 60 -0.58 11.42 1.61
CA ILE A 60 -0.41 10.38 0.61
C ILE A 60 0.43 9.26 1.22
N LEU A 61 0.01 8.01 1.04
CA LEU A 61 0.75 6.83 1.47
C LEU A 61 1.32 6.08 0.26
N ASP A 62 2.64 5.92 0.21
CA ASP A 62 3.36 5.03 -0.70
C ASP A 62 3.72 3.74 0.06
N ALA A 63 2.84 2.74 -0.07
CA ALA A 63 2.91 1.50 0.69
C ALA A 63 3.83 0.47 0.02
N GLY A 64 4.93 0.14 0.69
CA GLY A 64 5.98 -0.73 0.15
C GLY A 64 6.96 0.03 -0.75
N CYS A 65 7.33 1.24 -0.35
CA CYS A 65 8.11 2.20 -1.15
C CYS A 65 9.53 1.73 -1.53
N GLY A 66 10.00 0.62 -0.96
CA GLY A 66 11.33 0.08 -1.26
C GLY A 66 12.46 1.06 -0.92
N VAL A 67 13.15 1.52 -1.95
CA VAL A 67 14.27 2.51 -1.82
C VAL A 67 13.79 3.97 -1.78
N GLY A 68 12.49 4.21 -1.78
CA GLY A 68 11.89 5.55 -1.69
C GLY A 68 11.88 6.35 -3.00
N TRP A 69 12.17 5.72 -4.14
CA TRP A 69 12.15 6.44 -5.43
C TRP A 69 10.75 6.91 -5.82
N SER A 70 9.74 6.04 -5.68
CA SER A 70 8.33 6.39 -5.92
C SER A 70 7.85 7.48 -4.97
N THR A 71 8.17 7.36 -3.68
CA THR A 71 7.85 8.38 -2.67
C THR A 71 8.33 9.76 -3.07
N ARG A 72 9.58 9.84 -3.53
CA ARG A 72 10.17 11.09 -4.01
C ARG A 72 9.41 11.65 -5.22
N CYS A 73 9.19 10.83 -6.26
CA CYS A 73 8.49 11.29 -7.47
C CYS A 73 7.06 11.75 -7.15
N ILE A 74 6.35 11.04 -6.26
CA ILE A 74 5.01 11.42 -5.80
C ILE A 74 5.06 12.77 -5.06
N ALA A 75 6.04 12.97 -4.19
CA ALA A 75 6.18 14.21 -3.44
C ALA A 75 6.49 15.42 -4.33
N GLU A 76 7.34 15.22 -5.33
CA GLU A 76 7.63 16.25 -6.34
C GLU A 76 6.38 16.61 -7.18
N ALA A 77 5.55 15.59 -7.50
CA ALA A 77 4.32 15.77 -8.27
C ALA A 77 3.14 16.33 -7.44
N CYS A 78 3.18 16.20 -6.10
CA CYS A 78 2.11 16.60 -5.18
C CYS A 78 2.64 17.55 -4.09
N PRO A 79 3.11 18.76 -4.43
CA PRO A 79 3.78 19.66 -3.47
C PRO A 79 2.87 20.12 -2.32
N GLU A 80 1.54 20.06 -2.50
CA GLU A 80 0.56 20.42 -1.47
C GLU A 80 0.23 19.31 -0.49
N SER A 81 0.74 18.10 -0.71
CA SER A 81 0.49 16.93 0.13
C SER A 81 1.77 16.49 0.83
N PHE A 82 1.63 15.88 2.01
CA PHE A 82 2.73 15.18 2.65
C PHE A 82 2.74 13.71 2.24
N VAL A 83 3.90 13.17 1.87
CA VAL A 83 4.02 11.80 1.36
C VAL A 83 4.78 10.92 2.34
N LEU A 84 4.15 9.88 2.83
CA LEU A 84 4.78 8.85 3.65
C LEU A 84 5.12 7.62 2.79
N GLY A 85 6.42 7.37 2.62
CA GLY A 85 6.94 6.13 2.06
C GLY A 85 7.23 5.13 3.18
N VAL A 86 6.53 4.00 3.18
CA VAL A 86 6.66 2.97 4.22
C VAL A 86 7.19 1.68 3.65
N ASP A 87 8.27 1.14 4.22
CA ASP A 87 8.78 -0.20 3.91
C ASP A 87 9.30 -0.87 5.19
N GLN A 88 9.13 -2.18 5.31
CA GLN A 88 9.64 -2.94 6.46
C GLN A 88 11.15 -3.20 6.40
N SER A 89 11.75 -3.11 5.21
CA SER A 89 13.14 -3.45 4.97
C SER A 89 14.07 -2.27 5.24
N ALA A 90 14.79 -2.30 6.35
CA ALA A 90 15.85 -1.33 6.65
C ALA A 90 16.92 -1.26 5.54
N ASP A 91 17.25 -2.43 4.96
CA ASP A 91 18.22 -2.52 3.87
C ASP A 91 17.77 -1.78 2.60
N ARG A 92 16.49 -1.89 2.22
CA ARG A 92 15.96 -1.13 1.08
C ARG A 92 15.96 0.37 1.34
N LEU A 93 15.45 0.79 2.48
CA LEU A 93 15.43 2.20 2.87
C LEU A 93 16.84 2.80 2.95
N GLY A 94 17.81 2.01 3.44
CA GLY A 94 19.23 2.43 3.53
C GLY A 94 19.96 2.49 2.19
N ARG A 95 19.45 1.86 1.12
CA ARG A 95 20.02 1.93 -0.24
C ARG A 95 19.59 3.19 -0.99
N GLY A 96 19.03 4.18 -0.30
CA GLY A 96 18.49 5.40 -0.90
C GLY A 96 19.41 6.01 -1.96
N LYS A 97 18.79 6.55 -3.00
CA LYS A 97 19.49 7.24 -4.08
C LYS A 97 20.15 8.52 -3.55
N PRO A 98 21.26 8.99 -4.15
CA PRO A 98 22.01 10.16 -3.65
C PRO A 98 21.26 11.49 -3.74
N LEU A 99 20.01 11.48 -4.15
CA LEU A 99 19.19 12.69 -4.24
C LEU A 99 18.43 12.90 -2.94
N PRO A 100 18.40 14.13 -2.39
CA PRO A 100 17.69 14.44 -1.17
C PRO A 100 16.19 14.20 -1.32
N MET A 101 15.54 13.75 -0.24
CA MET A 101 14.08 13.64 -0.20
C MET A 101 13.48 15.06 -0.16
N PRO A 102 12.39 15.34 -0.91
CA PRO A 102 11.66 16.60 -0.80
C PRO A 102 11.18 16.86 0.64
N GLY A 103 11.06 18.15 1.03
CA GLY A 103 10.66 18.53 2.38
C GLY A 103 9.25 18.08 2.78
N ASN A 104 8.40 17.76 1.82
CA ASN A 104 7.04 17.22 2.01
C ASN A 104 6.99 15.68 1.97
N ALA A 105 8.11 15.00 2.23
CA ALA A 105 8.14 13.53 2.22
C ALA A 105 9.01 12.95 3.32
N LEU A 106 8.63 11.77 3.78
CA LEU A 106 9.37 11.02 4.79
C LEU A 106 9.36 9.53 4.47
N LEU A 107 10.53 8.89 4.63
CA LEU A 107 10.64 7.43 4.56
C LEU A 107 10.61 6.85 5.98
N ILE A 108 9.74 5.86 6.18
CA ILE A 108 9.52 5.21 7.48
C ILE A 108 9.73 3.71 7.37
N ARG A 109 10.50 3.16 8.32
CA ARG A 109 10.57 1.71 8.53
C ARG A 109 9.42 1.26 9.42
N ALA A 110 8.46 0.53 8.85
CA ALA A 110 7.38 -0.08 9.61
C ALA A 110 6.78 -1.30 8.87
N ASP A 111 6.10 -2.16 9.61
CA ASP A 111 5.22 -3.19 9.03
C ASP A 111 3.92 -2.51 8.56
N LEU A 112 3.60 -2.65 7.27
CA LEU A 112 2.40 -2.05 6.68
C LEU A 112 1.10 -2.53 7.31
N VAL A 113 1.04 -3.79 7.77
CA VAL A 113 -0.15 -4.34 8.43
C VAL A 113 -0.49 -3.54 9.69
N ASP A 114 0.53 -3.23 10.49
CA ASP A 114 0.36 -2.41 11.68
C ASP A 114 0.20 -0.93 11.34
N PHE A 115 0.94 -0.44 10.34
CA PHE A 115 0.94 0.97 9.98
C PHE A 115 -0.43 1.44 9.45
N TRP A 116 -1.08 0.67 8.57
CA TRP A 116 -2.44 0.97 8.13
C TRP A 116 -3.44 1.04 9.29
N ARG A 117 -3.36 0.08 10.21
CA ARG A 117 -4.22 0.05 11.40
C ARG A 117 -4.00 1.26 12.30
N LEU A 118 -2.73 1.63 12.49
CA LEU A 118 -2.36 2.81 13.28
C LEU A 118 -2.84 4.11 12.66
N LEU A 119 -2.75 4.26 11.34
CA LEU A 119 -3.32 5.41 10.66
C LEU A 119 -4.84 5.48 10.89
N ALA A 120 -5.56 4.36 10.76
CA ALA A 120 -6.99 4.29 11.01
C ALA A 120 -7.34 4.56 12.49
N GLU A 121 -6.59 3.96 13.46
CA GLU A 121 -6.75 4.22 14.90
C GLU A 121 -6.57 5.72 15.25
N ASN A 122 -5.71 6.43 14.52
CA ASN A 122 -5.51 7.88 14.67
C ASN A 122 -6.48 8.74 13.85
N GLY A 123 -7.50 8.15 13.23
CA GLY A 123 -8.49 8.87 12.43
C GLY A 123 -7.95 9.48 11.14
N VAL A 124 -6.78 9.04 10.68
CA VAL A 124 -6.14 9.58 9.48
C VAL A 124 -6.90 9.15 8.23
N ARG A 125 -7.21 10.14 7.37
CA ARG A 125 -7.77 9.91 6.03
C ARG A 125 -6.69 10.23 5.00
N LEU A 126 -6.49 9.30 4.07
CA LEU A 126 -5.57 9.50 2.95
C LEU A 126 -6.29 10.26 1.82
N VAL A 127 -5.56 11.09 1.09
CA VAL A 127 -6.04 11.61 -0.20
C VAL A 127 -5.68 10.65 -1.33
N ARG A 128 -4.51 9.98 -1.22
CA ARG A 128 -4.08 8.93 -2.15
C ARG A 128 -3.35 7.81 -1.42
N HIS A 129 -3.51 6.60 -1.93
CA HIS A 129 -2.86 5.39 -1.44
C HIS A 129 -2.25 4.63 -2.60
N TYR A 130 -0.92 4.58 -2.65
CA TYR A 130 -0.18 3.88 -3.69
C TYR A 130 0.29 2.51 -3.22
N ILE A 131 0.09 1.49 -4.07
CA ILE A 131 0.61 0.14 -3.92
C ILE A 131 1.27 -0.23 -5.24
N LEU A 132 2.56 0.07 -5.35
CA LEU A 132 3.29 -0.04 -6.60
C LEU A 132 4.13 -1.32 -6.63
N TYR A 133 3.80 -2.22 -7.56
CA TYR A 133 4.52 -3.48 -7.81
C TYR A 133 4.71 -4.32 -6.54
N PRO A 134 3.63 -4.62 -5.79
CA PRO A 134 3.70 -5.44 -4.58
C PRO A 134 4.21 -6.84 -4.92
N ASN A 135 4.73 -7.54 -3.90
CA ASN A 135 5.09 -8.95 -4.08
C ASN A 135 3.86 -9.74 -4.50
N PRO A 136 3.86 -10.38 -5.68
CA PRO A 136 2.65 -10.98 -6.26
C PRO A 136 2.22 -12.27 -5.56
N TRP A 137 3.13 -12.97 -4.86
CA TRP A 137 2.84 -14.26 -4.24
C TRP A 137 2.12 -15.23 -5.20
N PRO A 138 2.76 -15.66 -6.31
CA PRO A 138 2.07 -16.27 -7.44
C PRO A 138 1.60 -17.72 -7.22
N LYS A 139 1.99 -18.36 -6.11
CA LYS A 139 1.49 -19.71 -5.78
C LYS A 139 0.03 -19.64 -5.37
N ILE A 140 -0.80 -20.60 -5.82
CA ILE A 140 -2.24 -20.67 -5.53
C ILE A 140 -2.50 -20.59 -4.02
N GLY A 141 -1.80 -21.37 -3.19
CA GLY A 141 -1.96 -21.35 -1.73
C GLY A 141 -1.51 -20.06 -1.02
N HIS A 142 -1.06 -19.04 -1.74
CA HIS A 142 -0.56 -17.79 -1.16
C HIS A 142 -1.58 -16.63 -1.20
N LEU A 143 -2.85 -16.89 -1.48
CA LEU A 143 -3.86 -15.83 -1.55
C LEU A 143 -3.85 -14.91 -0.32
N ALA A 144 -3.80 -15.46 0.88
CA ALA A 144 -3.79 -14.69 2.13
C ALA A 144 -2.50 -13.85 2.36
N ARG A 145 -1.48 -14.01 1.52
CA ARG A 145 -0.25 -13.19 1.55
C ARG A 145 -0.34 -11.97 0.62
N ARG A 146 -1.27 -11.97 -0.33
CA ARG A 146 -1.57 -10.82 -1.19
C ARG A 146 -2.34 -9.79 -0.39
N TRP A 147 -2.10 -8.51 -0.61
CA TRP A 147 -2.74 -7.46 0.18
C TRP A 147 -4.26 -7.54 0.19
N HIS A 148 -4.88 -7.77 -0.96
CA HIS A 148 -6.34 -7.93 -1.09
C HIS A 148 -6.89 -9.23 -0.47
N GLY A 149 -6.02 -10.22 -0.23
CA GLY A 149 -6.36 -11.47 0.48
C GLY A 149 -5.96 -11.46 1.96
N HIS A 150 -5.24 -10.43 2.43
CA HIS A 150 -4.80 -10.34 3.81
C HIS A 150 -5.90 -9.82 4.74
N ALA A 151 -5.93 -10.27 5.98
CA ALA A 151 -6.96 -9.90 6.95
C ALA A 151 -6.97 -8.39 7.32
N VAL A 152 -5.90 -7.65 7.03
CA VAL A 152 -5.83 -6.19 7.21
C VAL A 152 -6.57 -5.40 6.13
N PHE A 153 -6.87 -6.02 5.00
CA PHE A 153 -7.46 -5.34 3.83
C PHE A 153 -8.69 -4.48 4.14
N PRO A 154 -9.64 -4.89 5.02
CA PRO A 154 -10.80 -4.07 5.37
C PRO A 154 -10.48 -2.68 5.93
N VAL A 155 -9.33 -2.51 6.57
CA VAL A 155 -8.88 -1.23 7.15
C VAL A 155 -8.74 -0.13 6.10
N TRP A 156 -8.49 -0.50 4.83
CA TRP A 156 -8.37 0.48 3.75
C TRP A 156 -9.64 1.29 3.50
N ARG A 157 -10.83 0.74 3.85
CA ARG A 157 -12.09 1.51 3.82
C ARG A 157 -12.05 2.71 4.77
N GLU A 158 -11.45 2.53 5.95
CA GLU A 158 -11.33 3.58 6.96
C GLU A 158 -10.34 4.65 6.52
N LEU A 159 -9.26 4.27 5.85
CA LEU A 159 -8.26 5.20 5.34
C LEU A 159 -8.79 6.06 4.18
N GLY A 160 -9.67 5.53 3.35
CA GLY A 160 -10.25 6.25 2.21
C GLY A 160 -9.24 6.66 1.15
N GLY A 161 -9.58 7.74 0.43
CA GLY A 161 -8.74 8.29 -0.63
C GLY A 161 -8.81 7.51 -1.95
N GLU A 162 -8.10 8.02 -2.95
CA GLU A 162 -7.92 7.37 -4.24
C GLU A 162 -6.82 6.31 -4.12
N LEU A 163 -7.16 5.04 -4.37
CA LEU A 163 -6.19 3.96 -4.35
C LEU A 163 -5.67 3.68 -5.75
N GLU A 164 -4.35 3.68 -5.90
CA GLU A 164 -3.67 3.28 -7.12
C GLU A 164 -2.82 2.03 -6.85
N CYS A 165 -3.18 0.92 -7.51
CA CYS A 165 -2.40 -0.32 -7.46
C CYS A 165 -1.87 -0.66 -8.85
N ARG A 166 -0.55 -0.74 -9.00
CA ARG A 166 0.12 -1.17 -10.24
C ARG A 166 0.86 -2.47 -10.03
N GLY A 167 0.87 -3.31 -11.03
CA GLY A 167 1.61 -4.58 -11.00
C GLY A 167 1.86 -5.13 -12.40
N ASN A 168 2.85 -6.01 -12.50
CA ASN A 168 3.21 -6.72 -13.73
C ASN A 168 2.57 -8.12 -13.84
N TRP A 169 1.67 -8.47 -12.92
CA TRP A 169 0.90 -9.71 -12.96
C TRP A 169 -0.59 -9.40 -13.02
N ARG A 170 -1.17 -9.56 -14.19
CA ARG A 170 -2.56 -9.25 -14.49
C ARG A 170 -3.53 -9.84 -13.47
N ILE A 171 -3.34 -11.11 -13.08
CA ILE A 171 -4.22 -11.80 -12.13
C ILE A 171 -4.26 -11.08 -10.78
N TYR A 172 -3.09 -10.57 -10.28
CA TYR A 172 -3.06 -9.81 -9.03
C TYR A 172 -3.93 -8.55 -9.11
N ILE A 173 -3.87 -7.83 -10.22
CA ILE A 173 -4.62 -6.59 -10.42
C ILE A 173 -6.12 -6.87 -10.58
N GLU A 174 -6.49 -7.94 -11.30
CA GLU A 174 -7.87 -8.38 -11.41
C GLU A 174 -8.46 -8.81 -10.06
N GLU A 175 -7.69 -9.55 -9.24
CA GLU A 175 -8.07 -9.90 -7.87
C GLU A 175 -8.22 -8.67 -6.98
N MET A 176 -7.30 -7.70 -7.09
CA MET A 176 -7.38 -6.45 -6.35
C MET A 176 -8.65 -5.69 -6.71
N ALA A 177 -8.98 -5.56 -8.00
CA ALA A 177 -10.20 -4.89 -8.44
C ALA A 177 -11.47 -5.57 -7.91
N ARG A 178 -11.55 -6.92 -7.95
CA ARG A 178 -12.66 -7.67 -7.37
C ARG A 178 -12.80 -7.47 -5.86
N ALA A 179 -11.67 -7.53 -5.15
CA ALA A 179 -11.66 -7.30 -3.69
C ALA A 179 -12.08 -5.87 -3.33
N LEU A 180 -11.61 -4.87 -4.08
CA LEU A 180 -12.02 -3.47 -3.92
C LEU A 180 -13.50 -3.26 -4.22
N THR A 181 -14.07 -3.95 -5.22
CA THR A 181 -15.51 -3.96 -5.49
C THR A 181 -16.31 -4.41 -4.26
N LEU A 182 -15.85 -5.48 -3.57
CA LEU A 182 -16.49 -5.95 -2.34
C LEU A 182 -16.31 -4.95 -1.19
N LEU A 183 -15.14 -4.33 -1.09
CA LEU A 183 -14.82 -3.37 -0.03
C LEU A 183 -15.62 -2.08 -0.19
N ALA A 184 -15.69 -1.53 -1.40
CA ALA A 184 -16.33 -0.26 -1.70
C ALA A 184 -17.85 -0.37 -1.90
N GLY A 185 -18.36 -1.56 -2.23
CA GLY A 185 -19.76 -1.78 -2.59
C GLY A 185 -20.16 -1.23 -3.96
N GLN A 186 -19.18 -0.89 -4.79
CA GLN A 186 -19.36 -0.40 -6.18
C GLN A 186 -18.29 -1.01 -7.09
N PRO A 187 -18.58 -1.16 -8.41
CA PRO A 187 -17.64 -1.76 -9.35
C PRO A 187 -16.30 -1.01 -9.42
N VAL A 188 -15.21 -1.76 -9.36
CA VAL A 188 -13.84 -1.29 -9.60
C VAL A 188 -13.27 -2.10 -10.76
N ILE A 189 -12.71 -1.42 -11.75
CA ILE A 189 -12.20 -2.03 -12.99
C ILE A 189 -10.68 -1.95 -12.99
N ALA A 190 -10.04 -3.04 -13.43
CA ALA A 190 -8.60 -3.08 -13.71
C ALA A 190 -8.37 -2.72 -15.18
N GLU A 191 -7.48 -1.78 -15.43
CA GLU A 191 -7.15 -1.33 -16.79
C GLU A 191 -5.68 -1.60 -17.12
N PRO A 192 -5.36 -1.93 -18.39
CA PRO A 192 -3.98 -1.94 -18.85
C PRO A 192 -3.37 -0.55 -18.74
N TYR A 193 -2.15 -0.49 -18.21
CA TYR A 193 -1.37 0.75 -18.11
C TYR A 193 -0.14 0.64 -19.01
N THR A 194 -0.03 1.52 -19.97
CA THR A 194 1.16 1.69 -20.83
C THR A 194 1.89 2.97 -20.39
N THR A 195 3.17 2.85 -20.06
CA THR A 195 4.06 4.00 -19.92
C THR A 195 4.44 4.48 -21.32
N GLU A 196 4.10 5.69 -21.69
CA GLU A 196 4.70 6.39 -22.82
C GLU A 196 6.19 6.64 -22.60
#